data_f747a9a991d09dde9d62765858d1ed89
#
_entry.id   f747a9a991d09dde9d62765858d1ed89
#
_cell.length_a   1.000
_cell.length_b   1.000
_cell.length_c   1.000
_cell.angle_alpha   90.00
_cell.angle_beta   90.00
_cell.angle_gamma   90.00
#
_symmetry.space_group_name_H-M   'P 1'
#
loop_
_entity.id
_entity.type
_entity.pdbx_description
1 polymer ?
#
loop_
_entity_poly.entity_id
_entity_poly.type
_entity_poly.pdbx_seq_one_letter_code
_entity_poly.pdbx_strand_id
1 'polypeptide(L)'
;SKAPTFALQYMGTAHTLHKRAGFPMEQAKQIEKSFRELYKVSEEFNAHNKRIMETDGYVKCAFGLKLRTPIVSQCVLGNSKTPYEADKEARSANNAITQSWGMLLNRAMNATNKRIEDSGYSTKILPCNMIHDAGYFLVKHEARYIQFLNDVLIQEMQWNDDDLIRSTDVPMAASLEVGRSWDTLVPLHNHATQKEINDVFPII
;
A
#
# COMPACT_ATOMS: atom_id res chain seq x y z
N SER A 1 -5.42 -18.23 -1.31
CA SER A 1 -4.07 -18.03 -1.83
C SER A 1 -3.81 -16.55 -2.13
N LYS A 2 -2.69 -15.99 -1.68
CA LYS A 2 -2.34 -14.55 -1.82
C LYS A 2 -2.30 -14.10 -3.30
N ALA A 3 -1.68 -14.88 -4.17
CA ALA A 3 -1.46 -14.51 -5.56
C ALA A 3 -2.76 -14.32 -6.39
N PRO A 4 -3.74 -15.21 -6.38
CA PRO A 4 -5.03 -14.99 -7.05
C PRO A 4 -5.79 -13.77 -6.52
N THR A 5 -5.80 -13.57 -5.21
CA THR A 5 -6.49 -12.43 -4.57
C THR A 5 -5.91 -11.10 -5.08
N PHE A 6 -4.59 -10.94 -5.06
CA PHE A 6 -3.96 -9.73 -5.59
C PHE A 6 -4.18 -9.55 -7.09
N ALA A 7 -4.09 -10.62 -7.89
CA ALA A 7 -4.32 -10.52 -9.31
C ALA A 7 -5.73 -9.98 -9.63
N LEU A 8 -6.76 -10.46 -8.92
CA LEU A 8 -8.13 -10.01 -9.10
C LEU A 8 -8.39 -8.63 -8.50
N GLN A 9 -7.78 -8.31 -7.35
CA GLN A 9 -7.87 -7.00 -6.73
C GLN A 9 -7.37 -5.89 -7.67
N TYR A 10 -6.34 -6.19 -8.46
CA TYR A 10 -5.82 -5.27 -9.48
C TYR A 10 -6.48 -5.43 -10.85
N MET A 11 -7.77 -5.79 -10.87
CA MET A 11 -8.60 -5.92 -12.07
C MET A 11 -8.09 -6.98 -13.07
N GLY A 12 -7.35 -7.98 -12.60
CA GLY A 12 -7.09 -9.19 -13.38
C GLY A 12 -8.35 -9.98 -13.63
N THR A 13 -8.28 -10.89 -14.59
CA THR A 13 -9.38 -11.77 -14.98
C THR A 13 -8.99 -13.23 -14.85
N ALA A 14 -9.93 -14.14 -15.11
CA ALA A 14 -9.64 -15.59 -15.20
C ALA A 14 -8.46 -15.87 -16.14
N HIS A 15 -8.33 -15.10 -17.23
CA HIS A 15 -7.21 -15.22 -18.15
C HIS A 15 -5.86 -14.88 -17.49
N THR A 16 -5.84 -13.87 -16.60
CA THR A 16 -4.66 -13.52 -15.81
C THR A 16 -4.28 -14.65 -14.85
N LEU A 17 -5.27 -15.24 -14.17
CA LEU A 17 -5.06 -16.39 -13.30
C LEU A 17 -4.54 -17.61 -14.04
N HIS A 18 -5.11 -17.88 -15.21
CA HIS A 18 -4.67 -18.98 -16.06
C HIS A 18 -3.21 -18.78 -16.52
N LYS A 19 -2.88 -17.61 -17.10
CA LYS A 19 -1.55 -17.35 -17.66
C LYS A 19 -0.45 -17.20 -16.60
N ARG A 20 -0.74 -16.52 -15.48
CA ARG A 20 0.30 -16.13 -14.51
C ARG A 20 0.37 -17.05 -13.29
N ALA A 21 -0.75 -17.64 -12.89
CA ALA A 21 -0.83 -18.48 -11.70
C ALA A 21 -1.06 -19.97 -12.02
N GLY A 22 -1.17 -20.33 -13.31
CA GLY A 22 -1.24 -21.71 -13.78
C GLY A 22 -2.57 -22.43 -13.52
N PHE A 23 -3.63 -21.71 -13.14
CA PHE A 23 -4.94 -22.34 -12.91
C PHE A 23 -5.56 -22.84 -14.21
N PRO A 24 -6.22 -24.03 -14.24
CA PRO A 24 -7.09 -24.41 -15.33
C PRO A 24 -8.14 -23.33 -15.59
N MET A 25 -8.49 -23.06 -16.86
CA MET A 25 -9.37 -21.94 -17.23
C MET A 25 -10.72 -21.99 -16.51
N GLU A 26 -11.34 -23.15 -16.40
CA GLU A 26 -12.63 -23.29 -15.72
C GLU A 26 -12.54 -23.00 -14.23
N GLN A 27 -11.46 -23.44 -13.57
CA GLN A 27 -11.20 -23.10 -12.18
C GLN A 27 -10.92 -21.60 -12.03
N ALA A 28 -10.17 -20.99 -12.93
CA ALA A 28 -9.88 -19.55 -12.93
C ALA A 28 -11.16 -18.72 -13.06
N LYS A 29 -12.10 -19.12 -13.93
CA LYS A 29 -13.42 -18.48 -14.06
C LYS A 29 -14.24 -18.59 -12.77
N GLN A 30 -14.22 -19.75 -12.16
CA GLN A 30 -14.95 -19.95 -10.89
C GLN A 30 -14.36 -19.09 -9.76
N ILE A 31 -13.04 -19.01 -9.67
CA ILE A 31 -12.34 -18.16 -8.70
C ILE A 31 -12.68 -16.69 -8.94
N GLU A 32 -12.61 -16.21 -10.18
CA GLU A 32 -12.97 -14.83 -10.54
C GLU A 32 -14.42 -14.53 -10.16
N LYS A 33 -15.37 -15.40 -10.49
CA LYS A 33 -16.79 -15.25 -10.16
C LYS A 33 -16.97 -15.11 -8.64
N SER A 34 -16.45 -16.08 -7.86
CA SER A 34 -16.58 -16.07 -6.42
C SER A 34 -15.92 -14.85 -5.77
N PHE A 35 -14.79 -14.38 -6.31
CA PHE A 35 -14.12 -13.18 -5.85
C PHE A 35 -15.01 -11.94 -6.05
N ARG A 36 -15.58 -11.76 -7.25
CA ARG A 36 -16.46 -10.62 -7.56
C ARG A 36 -17.73 -10.62 -6.71
N GLU A 37 -18.29 -11.77 -6.47
CA GLU A 37 -19.48 -11.94 -5.59
C GLU A 37 -19.14 -11.57 -4.13
N LEU A 38 -17.98 -12.00 -3.63
CA LEU A 38 -17.50 -11.72 -2.27
C LEU A 38 -17.15 -10.23 -2.07
N TYR A 39 -16.52 -9.62 -3.06
CA TYR A 39 -16.04 -8.23 -3.00
C TYR A 39 -16.89 -7.27 -3.84
N LYS A 40 -18.21 -7.41 -3.78
CA LYS A 40 -19.16 -6.62 -4.57
C LYS A 40 -18.96 -5.11 -4.41
N VAL A 41 -18.70 -4.62 -3.19
CA VAL A 41 -18.45 -3.19 -2.93
C VAL A 41 -17.21 -2.70 -3.66
N SER A 42 -16.16 -3.51 -3.78
CA SER A 42 -14.97 -3.18 -4.57
C SER A 42 -15.29 -3.06 -6.07
N GLU A 43 -16.15 -3.92 -6.60
CA GLU A 43 -16.59 -3.83 -8.00
C GLU A 43 -17.45 -2.56 -8.25
N GLU A 44 -18.31 -2.20 -7.32
CA GLU A 44 -19.10 -0.97 -7.38
C GLU A 44 -18.20 0.28 -7.32
N PHE A 45 -17.19 0.28 -6.48
CA PHE A 45 -16.16 1.32 -6.40
C PHE A 45 -15.37 1.46 -7.72
N ASN A 46 -14.95 0.34 -8.30
CA ASN A 46 -14.26 0.32 -9.58
C ASN A 46 -15.15 0.88 -10.72
N ALA A 47 -16.42 0.51 -10.73
CA ALA A 47 -17.38 1.02 -11.72
C ALA A 47 -17.68 2.52 -11.53
N HIS A 48 -17.72 3.01 -10.29
CA HIS A 48 -17.85 4.42 -9.97
C HIS A 48 -16.66 5.23 -10.48
N ASN A 49 -15.44 4.78 -10.20
CA ASN A 49 -14.22 5.43 -10.68
C ASN A 49 -14.14 5.51 -12.20
N LYS A 50 -14.54 4.44 -12.90
CA LYS A 50 -14.60 4.45 -14.38
C LYS A 50 -15.51 5.55 -14.90
N ARG A 51 -16.68 5.75 -14.30
CA ARG A 51 -17.60 6.85 -14.69
C ARG A 51 -16.97 8.24 -14.46
N ILE A 52 -16.25 8.43 -13.35
CA ILE A 52 -15.51 9.68 -13.09
C ILE A 52 -14.44 9.90 -14.16
N MET A 53 -13.71 8.86 -14.56
CA MET A 53 -12.72 8.96 -15.64
C MET A 53 -13.32 9.40 -16.96
N GLU A 54 -14.51 8.88 -17.30
CA GLU A 54 -15.24 9.24 -18.53
C GLU A 54 -15.74 10.70 -18.50
N THR A 55 -16.22 11.18 -17.35
CA THR A 55 -16.84 12.51 -17.23
C THR A 55 -15.82 13.60 -16.96
N ASP A 56 -14.91 13.38 -16.01
CA ASP A 56 -14.01 14.41 -15.48
C ASP A 56 -12.62 14.37 -16.12
N GLY A 57 -12.26 13.24 -16.77
CA GLY A 57 -10.95 13.02 -17.39
C GLY A 57 -9.81 12.85 -16.39
N TYR A 58 -10.13 12.61 -15.13
CA TYR A 58 -9.17 12.27 -14.09
C TYR A 58 -9.83 11.56 -12.91
N VAL A 59 -9.04 10.90 -12.08
CA VAL A 59 -9.46 10.40 -10.76
C VAL A 59 -8.60 10.98 -9.66
N LYS A 60 -9.16 11.10 -8.47
CA LYS A 60 -8.41 11.48 -7.27
C LYS A 60 -7.90 10.23 -6.56
N CYS A 61 -6.61 10.20 -6.28
CA CYS A 61 -5.96 9.27 -5.37
C CYS A 61 -5.87 9.87 -3.97
N ALA A 62 -5.44 9.08 -2.99
CA ALA A 62 -5.16 9.56 -1.64
C ALA A 62 -4.20 10.78 -1.68
N PHE A 63 -4.29 11.62 -0.64
CA PHE A 63 -3.49 12.85 -0.49
C PHE A 63 -3.70 13.88 -1.60
N GLY A 64 -4.87 13.84 -2.27
CA GLY A 64 -5.26 14.82 -3.29
C GLY A 64 -4.55 14.70 -4.63
N LEU A 65 -3.75 13.66 -4.85
CA LEU A 65 -3.11 13.43 -6.13
C LEU A 65 -4.17 13.17 -7.21
N LYS A 66 -4.07 13.89 -8.34
CA LYS A 66 -4.94 13.71 -9.50
C LYS A 66 -4.22 12.94 -10.60
N LEU A 67 -4.80 11.82 -10.99
CA LEU A 67 -4.33 11.02 -12.12
C LEU A 67 -5.22 11.28 -13.32
N ARG A 68 -4.64 11.85 -14.39
CA ARG A 68 -5.37 12.19 -15.62
C ARG A 68 -5.64 10.95 -16.47
N THR A 69 -6.80 10.91 -17.11
CA THR A 69 -7.26 9.83 -17.98
C THR A 69 -7.73 10.39 -19.33
N PRO A 70 -6.83 11.01 -20.12
CA PRO A 70 -7.19 11.72 -21.34
C PRO A 70 -7.75 10.83 -22.46
N ILE A 71 -7.39 9.55 -22.50
CA ILE A 71 -7.92 8.62 -23.50
C ILE A 71 -9.33 8.18 -23.11
N VAL A 72 -9.54 7.82 -21.85
CA VAL A 72 -10.83 7.40 -21.32
C VAL A 72 -11.88 8.49 -21.48
N SER A 73 -11.54 9.76 -21.21
CA SER A 73 -12.47 10.88 -21.31
C SER A 73 -13.01 11.13 -22.72
N GLN A 74 -12.42 10.53 -23.74
CA GLN A 74 -12.84 10.61 -25.14
C GLN A 74 -13.63 9.38 -25.60
N CYS A 75 -13.87 8.42 -24.73
CA CYS A 75 -14.46 7.12 -25.05
C CYS A 75 -15.59 6.78 -24.07
N VAL A 76 -16.49 5.91 -24.50
CA VAL A 76 -17.44 5.22 -23.63
C VAL A 76 -16.90 3.82 -23.35
N LEU A 77 -16.60 3.53 -22.09
CA LEU A 77 -16.09 2.23 -21.68
C LEU A 77 -17.18 1.16 -21.68
N GLY A 78 -16.76 -0.09 -21.85
CA GLY A 78 -17.63 -1.26 -21.68
C GLY A 78 -18.48 -1.61 -22.92
N ASN A 79 -18.21 -1.02 -24.08
CA ASN A 79 -18.83 -1.42 -25.34
C ASN A 79 -17.81 -2.05 -26.30
N SER A 80 -18.31 -2.68 -27.37
CA SER A 80 -17.44 -3.36 -28.34
C SER A 80 -16.53 -2.44 -29.17
N LYS A 81 -16.73 -1.14 -29.05
CA LYS A 81 -15.95 -0.10 -29.76
C LYS A 81 -14.93 0.59 -28.83
N THR A 82 -14.86 0.20 -27.56
CA THR A 82 -13.89 0.77 -26.63
C THR A 82 -12.48 0.43 -27.10
N PRO A 83 -11.62 1.42 -27.38
CA PRO A 83 -10.23 1.17 -27.72
C PRO A 83 -9.49 0.44 -26.60
N TYR A 84 -8.59 -0.47 -26.95
CA TYR A 84 -7.77 -1.20 -25.97
C TYR A 84 -6.97 -0.26 -25.06
N GLU A 85 -6.48 0.84 -25.60
CA GLU A 85 -5.71 1.87 -24.88
C GLU A 85 -6.55 2.55 -23.80
N ALA A 86 -7.82 2.85 -24.07
CA ALA A 86 -8.73 3.43 -23.10
C ALA A 86 -9.02 2.45 -21.96
N ASP A 87 -9.29 1.18 -22.27
CA ASP A 87 -9.49 0.16 -21.25
C ASP A 87 -8.21 -0.08 -20.40
N LYS A 88 -7.04 -0.04 -21.03
CA LYS A 88 -5.75 -0.12 -20.32
C LYS A 88 -5.51 1.08 -19.42
N GLU A 89 -5.80 2.31 -19.89
CA GLU A 89 -5.68 3.54 -19.08
C GLU A 89 -6.62 3.48 -17.88
N ALA A 90 -7.91 3.11 -18.08
CA ALA A 90 -8.88 2.96 -17.01
C ALA A 90 -8.43 1.97 -15.93
N ARG A 91 -7.92 0.81 -16.33
CA ARG A 91 -7.38 -0.18 -15.39
C ARG A 91 -6.16 0.34 -14.64
N SER A 92 -5.25 1.00 -15.34
CA SER A 92 -4.04 1.57 -14.71
C SER A 92 -4.38 2.65 -13.70
N ALA A 93 -5.31 3.55 -14.04
CA ALA A 93 -5.78 4.61 -13.16
C ALA A 93 -6.50 4.03 -11.92
N ASN A 94 -7.35 3.04 -12.12
CA ASN A 94 -8.06 2.39 -11.01
C ASN A 94 -7.09 1.63 -10.07
N ASN A 95 -6.07 0.99 -10.63
CA ASN A 95 -5.02 0.36 -9.82
C ASN A 95 -4.20 1.38 -9.04
N ALA A 96 -3.95 2.57 -9.62
CA ALA A 96 -3.25 3.64 -8.91
C ALA A 96 -4.08 4.18 -7.73
N ILE A 97 -5.41 4.29 -7.87
CA ILE A 97 -6.28 4.64 -6.72
C ILE A 97 -6.15 3.58 -5.63
N THR A 98 -6.32 2.31 -5.99
CA THR A 98 -6.26 1.18 -5.05
C THR A 98 -4.92 1.11 -4.34
N GLN A 99 -3.82 1.55 -4.96
CA GLN A 99 -2.47 1.54 -4.39
C GLN A 99 -2.06 2.87 -3.76
N SER A 100 -2.89 3.91 -3.85
CA SER A 100 -2.53 5.25 -3.38
C SER A 100 -2.34 5.34 -1.85
N TRP A 101 -2.86 4.37 -1.09
CA TRP A 101 -2.55 4.23 0.33
C TRP A 101 -1.05 4.11 0.60
N GLY A 102 -0.25 3.59 -0.34
CA GLY A 102 1.22 3.54 -0.23
C GLY A 102 1.86 4.92 -0.07
N MET A 103 1.17 6.00 -0.46
CA MET A 103 1.61 7.37 -0.18
C MET A 103 1.61 7.69 1.32
N LEU A 104 0.89 6.91 2.14
CA LEU A 104 0.95 7.00 3.59
C LEU A 104 2.38 6.75 4.11
N LEU A 105 3.11 5.80 3.53
CA LEU A 105 4.51 5.59 3.89
C LEU A 105 5.36 6.84 3.60
N ASN A 106 5.19 7.48 2.44
CA ASN A 106 5.93 8.71 2.11
C ASN A 106 5.64 9.81 3.13
N ARG A 107 4.38 9.99 3.49
CA ARG A 107 3.97 10.96 4.53
C ARG A 107 4.57 10.58 5.88
N ALA A 108 4.46 9.31 6.29
CA ALA A 108 4.98 8.81 7.56
C ALA A 108 6.50 8.95 7.65
N MET A 109 7.24 8.64 6.58
CA MET A 109 8.69 8.82 6.52
C MET A 109 9.10 10.28 6.68
N ASN A 110 8.40 11.22 6.01
CA ASN A 110 8.68 12.65 6.14
C ASN A 110 8.39 13.15 7.57
N ALA A 111 7.25 12.76 8.15
CA ALA A 111 6.88 13.13 9.52
C ALA A 111 7.86 12.51 10.54
N THR A 112 8.23 11.25 10.36
CA THR A 112 9.23 10.57 11.20
C THR A 112 10.58 11.27 11.13
N ASN A 113 11.04 11.64 9.92
CA ASN A 113 12.30 12.35 9.75
C ASN A 113 12.30 13.70 10.49
N LYS A 114 11.21 14.47 10.35
CA LYS A 114 11.06 15.72 11.11
C LYS A 114 11.14 15.49 12.63
N ARG A 115 10.49 14.45 13.15
CA ARG A 115 10.54 14.13 14.60
C ARG A 115 11.93 13.68 15.04
N ILE A 116 12.69 12.99 14.18
CA ILE A 116 14.11 12.64 14.42
C ILE A 116 14.94 13.92 14.54
N GLU A 117 14.75 14.89 13.64
CA GLU A 117 15.44 16.19 13.68
C GLU A 117 15.09 16.98 14.92
N ASP A 118 13.80 17.15 15.21
CA ASP A 118 13.29 17.89 16.38
C ASP A 118 13.77 17.28 17.71
N SER A 119 14.05 15.97 17.74
CA SER A 119 14.59 15.25 18.91
C SER A 119 16.12 15.27 19.02
N GLY A 120 16.82 15.85 18.06
CA GLY A 120 18.29 15.85 18.00
C GLY A 120 18.91 14.49 17.70
N TYR A 121 18.16 13.58 17.09
CA TYR A 121 18.59 12.21 16.81
C TYR A 121 19.11 11.98 15.38
N SER A 122 19.25 13.02 14.57
CA SER A 122 19.66 12.95 13.16
C SER A 122 21.01 12.25 12.90
N THR A 123 21.91 12.17 13.92
CA THR A 123 23.16 11.41 13.82
C THR A 123 23.07 10.00 14.40
N LYS A 124 21.90 9.59 14.87
CA LYS A 124 21.64 8.31 15.55
C LYS A 124 20.61 7.44 14.84
N ILE A 125 19.72 8.07 14.09
CA ILE A 125 18.68 7.43 13.30
C ILE A 125 18.73 8.03 11.91
N LEU A 126 19.10 7.24 10.92
CA LEU A 126 19.29 7.67 9.54
C LEU A 126 18.30 6.93 8.62
N PRO A 127 17.34 7.62 8.01
CA PRO A 127 16.53 7.03 6.95
C PRO A 127 17.44 6.69 5.76
N CYS A 128 17.34 5.47 5.25
CA CYS A 128 18.24 4.98 4.20
C CYS A 128 17.53 4.73 2.89
N ASN A 129 16.35 4.12 2.96
CA ASN A 129 15.66 3.69 1.76
C ASN A 129 14.16 3.50 2.03
N MET A 130 13.39 3.49 0.94
CA MET A 130 11.99 3.09 0.90
C MET A 130 11.81 2.10 -0.24
N ILE A 131 11.25 0.94 0.03
CA ILE A 131 10.98 -0.08 -0.98
C ILE A 131 9.54 -0.55 -0.81
N HIS A 132 8.69 -0.25 -1.80
CA HIS A 132 7.25 -0.53 -1.78
C HIS A 132 6.55 0.09 -0.56
N ASP A 133 6.25 -0.72 0.43
CA ASP A 133 5.53 -0.39 1.67
C ASP A 133 6.41 -0.46 2.92
N ALA A 134 7.73 -0.56 2.74
CA ALA A 134 8.69 -0.62 3.82
C ALA A 134 9.68 0.55 3.82
N GLY A 135 9.90 1.15 4.98
CA GLY A 135 10.94 2.14 5.24
C GLY A 135 12.13 1.52 5.97
N TYR A 136 13.33 1.88 5.57
CA TYR A 136 14.59 1.34 6.11
C TYR A 136 15.41 2.42 6.77
N PHE A 137 15.92 2.10 7.96
CA PHE A 137 16.71 3.01 8.78
C PHE A 137 17.99 2.34 9.27
N LEU A 138 19.07 3.09 9.33
CA LEU A 138 20.22 2.75 10.14
C LEU A 138 20.06 3.42 11.49
N VAL A 139 20.08 2.62 12.56
CA VAL A 139 19.87 3.11 13.92
C VAL A 139 21.08 2.77 14.76
N LYS A 140 21.59 3.75 15.53
CA LYS A 140 22.64 3.47 16.50
C LYS A 140 22.15 2.36 17.43
N HIS A 141 22.98 1.35 17.68
CA HIS A 141 22.64 0.17 18.47
C HIS A 141 22.49 0.49 19.96
N GLU A 142 21.44 1.22 20.30
CA GLU A 142 21.00 1.55 21.65
C GLU A 142 19.46 1.47 21.71
N ALA A 143 18.92 0.77 22.70
CA ALA A 143 17.48 0.49 22.79
C ALA A 143 16.60 1.75 22.76
N ARG A 144 17.06 2.87 23.31
CA ARG A 144 16.31 4.14 23.31
C ARG A 144 16.03 4.69 21.90
N TYR A 145 16.96 4.53 20.96
CA TYR A 145 16.76 5.01 19.59
C TYR A 145 15.86 4.07 18.79
N ILE A 146 16.00 2.76 19.03
CA ILE A 146 15.12 1.76 18.42
C ILE A 146 13.69 1.95 18.93
N GLN A 147 13.50 2.14 20.25
CA GLN A 147 12.20 2.44 20.84
C GLN A 147 11.59 3.72 20.26
N PHE A 148 12.36 4.80 20.21
CA PHE A 148 11.91 6.06 19.64
C PHE A 148 11.40 5.87 18.19
N LEU A 149 12.18 5.17 17.35
CA LEU A 149 11.78 4.92 15.97
C LEU A 149 10.54 4.05 15.89
N ASN A 150 10.45 3.00 16.71
CA ASN A 150 9.28 2.12 16.79
C ASN A 150 8.01 2.93 17.10
N ASP A 151 8.06 3.75 18.18
CA ASP A 151 6.90 4.53 18.61
C ASP A 151 6.48 5.56 17.54
N VAL A 152 7.45 6.29 17.01
CA VAL A 152 7.18 7.38 16.06
C VAL A 152 6.65 6.84 14.73
N LEU A 153 7.32 5.84 14.14
CA LEU A 153 6.94 5.35 12.83
C LEU A 153 5.59 4.64 12.85
N ILE A 154 5.32 3.85 13.90
CA ILE A 154 4.01 3.21 14.08
C ILE A 154 2.91 4.26 14.20
N GLN A 155 3.12 5.31 15.01
CA GLN A 155 2.15 6.39 15.15
C GLN A 155 1.90 7.11 13.83
N GLU A 156 2.94 7.43 13.06
CA GLU A 156 2.79 8.12 11.78
C GLU A 156 2.15 7.23 10.70
N MET A 157 2.34 5.91 10.76
CA MET A 157 1.67 4.96 9.87
C MET A 157 0.19 4.72 10.21
N GLN A 158 -0.23 5.03 11.43
CA GLN A 158 -1.64 4.97 11.85
C GLN A 158 -2.43 6.25 11.52
N TRP A 159 -1.80 7.24 10.89
CA TRP A 159 -2.45 8.47 10.46
C TRP A 159 -3.59 8.17 9.46
N ASN A 160 -4.76 8.81 9.64
CA ASN A 160 -5.98 8.48 8.92
C ASN A 160 -6.83 9.71 8.54
N ASP A 161 -6.23 10.87 8.37
CA ASP A 161 -6.98 12.11 8.07
C ASP A 161 -7.39 12.25 6.60
N ASP A 162 -6.99 11.32 5.72
CA ASP A 162 -7.45 11.28 4.32
C ASP A 162 -8.61 10.30 4.17
N ASP A 163 -9.72 10.75 3.55
CA ASP A 163 -10.94 9.96 3.41
C ASP A 163 -10.76 8.68 2.58
N LEU A 164 -9.78 8.64 1.66
CA LEU A 164 -9.50 7.46 0.83
C LEU A 164 -8.70 6.37 1.55
N ILE A 165 -8.11 6.68 2.70
CA ILE A 165 -7.36 5.71 3.51
C ILE A 165 -7.97 5.51 4.91
N ARG A 166 -8.93 6.36 5.29
CA ARG A 166 -9.60 6.26 6.59
C ARG A 166 -10.43 5.00 6.67
N SER A 167 -10.20 4.21 7.70
CA SER A 167 -11.05 3.08 8.07
C SER A 167 -11.18 3.02 9.58
N THR A 168 -12.41 2.92 10.08
CA THR A 168 -12.70 2.70 11.50
C THR A 168 -12.62 1.25 11.89
N ASP A 169 -12.95 0.35 10.95
CA ASP A 169 -13.04 -1.09 11.21
C ASP A 169 -11.69 -1.79 11.03
N VAL A 170 -10.91 -1.33 10.05
CA VAL A 170 -9.58 -1.89 9.76
C VAL A 170 -8.59 -0.72 9.60
N PRO A 171 -8.06 -0.18 10.70
CA PRO A 171 -7.11 0.91 10.64
C PRO A 171 -5.81 0.49 9.96
N MET A 172 -5.11 1.44 9.37
CA MET A 172 -3.76 1.22 8.86
C MET A 172 -2.84 0.90 10.03
N ALA A 173 -1.90 -0.01 9.79
CA ALA A 173 -0.94 -0.45 10.79
C ALA A 173 0.44 -0.67 10.15
N ALA A 174 1.45 -0.75 10.99
CA ALA A 174 2.80 -1.11 10.60
C ALA A 174 3.42 -2.03 11.66
N SER A 175 4.51 -2.68 11.32
CA SER A 175 5.34 -3.47 12.22
C SER A 175 6.80 -3.12 11.98
N LEU A 176 7.63 -3.29 12.98
CA LEU A 176 9.07 -3.08 12.91
C LEU A 176 9.79 -4.43 13.01
N GLU A 177 10.84 -4.57 12.23
CA GLU A 177 11.84 -5.63 12.37
C GLU A 177 13.20 -4.98 12.62
N VAL A 178 14.02 -5.57 13.47
CA VAL A 178 15.37 -5.11 13.79
C VAL A 178 16.39 -6.21 13.53
N GLY A 179 17.58 -5.85 13.10
CA GLY A 179 18.67 -6.80 12.85
C GLY A 179 19.96 -6.08 12.51
N ARG A 180 21.07 -6.83 12.47
CA ARG A 180 22.38 -6.31 12.05
C ARG A 180 22.58 -6.38 10.53
N SER A 181 21.78 -7.19 9.87
CA SER A 181 21.77 -7.43 8.43
C SER A 181 20.39 -7.89 8.00
N TRP A 182 20.12 -7.94 6.70
CA TRP A 182 18.84 -8.34 6.13
C TRP A 182 18.42 -9.78 6.44
N ASP A 183 19.38 -10.67 6.66
CA ASP A 183 19.16 -12.07 7.00
C ASP A 183 18.99 -12.34 8.49
N THR A 184 19.22 -11.34 9.33
CA THR A 184 19.14 -11.43 10.79
C THR A 184 18.00 -10.60 11.38
N LEU A 185 17.04 -10.20 10.57
CA LEU A 185 15.88 -9.42 11.02
C LEU A 185 15.00 -10.26 11.95
N VAL A 186 14.63 -9.68 13.06
CA VAL A 186 13.67 -10.24 14.00
C VAL A 186 12.53 -9.26 14.24
N PRO A 187 11.28 -9.72 14.33
CA PRO A 187 10.14 -8.85 14.56
C PRO A 187 10.23 -8.24 15.96
N LEU A 188 9.89 -6.96 16.04
CA LEU A 188 9.79 -6.22 17.29
C LEU A 188 8.33 -5.86 17.54
N HIS A 189 7.87 -6.06 18.77
CA HIS A 189 6.53 -5.67 19.19
C HIS A 189 6.33 -4.14 19.02
N ASN A 190 5.16 -3.72 18.52
CA ASN A 190 4.82 -2.30 18.43
C ASN A 190 4.82 -1.66 19.83
N HIS A 191 5.43 -0.50 19.96
CA HIS A 191 5.63 0.20 21.23
C HIS A 191 6.43 -0.61 22.27
N ALA A 192 7.36 -1.44 21.80
CA ALA A 192 8.25 -2.22 22.67
C ALA A 192 9.06 -1.32 23.61
N THR A 193 9.12 -1.72 24.86
CA THR A 193 9.97 -1.07 25.87
C THR A 193 11.45 -1.35 25.59
N GLN A 194 12.35 -0.55 26.17
CA GLN A 194 13.80 -0.79 26.04
C GLN A 194 14.22 -2.16 26.58
N LYS A 195 13.51 -2.68 27.58
CA LYS A 195 13.75 -4.02 28.09
C LYS A 195 13.40 -5.09 27.05
N GLU A 196 12.22 -5.03 26.46
CA GLU A 196 11.79 -5.96 25.42
C GLU A 196 12.70 -5.89 24.19
N ILE A 197 13.16 -4.68 23.82
CA ILE A 197 14.13 -4.50 22.73
C ILE A 197 15.44 -5.21 23.04
N ASN A 198 15.97 -5.06 24.26
CA ASN A 198 17.19 -5.73 24.68
C ASN A 198 17.04 -7.25 24.80
N ASP A 199 15.85 -7.74 25.16
CA ASP A 199 15.56 -9.18 25.24
C ASP A 199 15.53 -9.83 23.84
N VAL A 200 15.01 -9.12 22.81
CA VAL A 200 14.89 -9.60 21.42
C VAL A 200 16.16 -9.33 20.62
N PHE A 201 16.78 -8.18 20.82
CA PHE A 201 17.96 -7.71 20.09
C PHE A 201 19.00 -7.19 21.06
N PRO A 202 19.78 -8.06 21.73
CA PRO A 202 20.72 -7.68 22.78
C PRO A 202 21.72 -6.63 22.33
N ILE A 203 21.80 -5.54 23.09
CA ILE A 203 22.77 -4.46 22.92
C ILE A 203 24.03 -4.87 23.64
N ILE A 204 25.08 -5.11 22.89
CA ILE A 204 26.40 -5.53 23.36
C ILE A 204 27.21 -4.29 23.73
#